data_a19d4ad5fe4649e886d4a08b293870b6
#
_entry.id   a19d4ad5fe4649e886d4a08b293870b6
#
_cell.length_a   1.000
_cell.length_b   1.000
_cell.length_c   1.000
_cell.angle_alpha   90.00
_cell.angle_beta   90.00
_cell.angle_gamma   90.00
#
_symmetry.space_group_name_H-M   'P 1'
#
loop_
_entity.id
_entity.type
_entity.pdbx_description
1 polymer ?
#
loop_
_entity_poly.entity_id
_entity_poly.type
_entity_poly.pdbx_seq_one_letter_code
_entity_poly.pdbx_strand_id
1 'polypeptide(L)'
;GGGPVGQALARAAALAGFEGLVVDDRPEFRRPELFPSGVRLTDVDREYGEDFLAAVRGRELYVAVVTRCWETDTAALAAVLRDLPPGLRYLGLMGSRRKVARVREELAAQGFDLSGIRLHAPIGLPIGGDSPGEIAISILAEVIGTRYEKAEDD
;
A
#
# COMPACT_ATOMS: atom_id res chain seq x y z
N GLY A 1 5.10 0.40 4.50
CA GLY A 1 6.39 1.06 4.75
C GLY A 1 6.25 2.41 5.43
N GLY A 2 6.99 2.62 6.52
CA GLY A 2 6.99 3.85 7.33
C GLY A 2 8.13 4.82 6.98
N GLY A 3 8.78 4.63 5.85
CA GLY A 3 9.82 5.52 5.35
C GLY A 3 9.28 6.89 4.90
N PRO A 4 10.13 7.74 4.28
CA PRO A 4 9.74 9.11 3.91
C PRO A 4 8.46 9.22 3.09
N VAL A 5 8.27 8.34 2.10
CA VAL A 5 7.04 8.32 1.29
C VAL A 5 5.83 7.88 2.12
N GLY A 6 5.98 6.83 2.95
CA GLY A 6 4.90 6.38 3.83
C GLY A 6 4.46 7.44 4.84
N GLN A 7 5.41 8.18 5.40
CA GLN A 7 5.13 9.30 6.30
C GLN A 7 4.39 10.44 5.60
N ALA A 8 4.83 10.82 4.40
CA ALA A 8 4.16 11.85 3.60
C ALA A 8 2.75 11.40 3.18
N LEU A 9 2.62 10.14 2.76
CA LEU A 9 1.32 9.57 2.38
C LEU A 9 0.36 9.51 3.57
N ALA A 10 0.82 9.13 4.75
CA ALA A 10 0.00 9.12 5.96
C ALA A 10 -0.54 10.51 6.31
N ARG A 11 0.28 11.57 6.15
CA ARG A 11 -0.15 12.96 6.36
C ARG A 11 -1.20 13.40 5.33
N ALA A 12 -0.95 13.12 4.06
CA ALA A 12 -1.88 13.47 2.98
C ALA A 12 -3.21 12.69 3.11
N ALA A 13 -3.15 11.42 3.44
CA ALA A 13 -4.31 10.56 3.65
C ALA A 13 -5.16 11.03 4.86
N ALA A 14 -4.53 11.42 5.97
CA ALA A 14 -5.21 11.98 7.13
C ALA A 14 -5.95 13.27 6.77
N LEU A 15 -5.33 14.16 5.99
CA LEU A 15 -5.97 15.38 5.49
C LEU A 15 -7.21 15.07 4.64
N ALA A 16 -7.18 13.99 3.86
CA ALA A 16 -8.30 13.53 3.02
C ALA A 16 -9.32 12.66 3.78
N GLY A 17 -9.18 12.51 5.09
CA GLY A 17 -10.13 11.79 5.95
C GLY A 17 -10.00 10.28 5.97
N PHE A 18 -8.86 9.73 5.50
CA PHE A 18 -8.57 8.31 5.63
C PHE A 18 -8.02 7.99 7.03
N GLU A 19 -8.41 6.84 7.56
CA GLU A 19 -7.75 6.26 8.71
C GLU A 19 -6.48 5.53 8.27
N GLY A 20 -5.34 5.84 8.91
CA GLY A 20 -4.06 5.28 8.55
C GLY A 20 -3.68 4.06 9.39
N LEU A 21 -3.15 3.04 8.70
CA LEU A 21 -2.42 1.94 9.32
C LEU A 21 -1.07 1.82 8.61
N VAL A 22 0.00 1.98 9.34
CA VAL A 22 1.37 1.84 8.83
C VAL A 22 2.00 0.56 9.36
N VAL A 23 2.49 -0.24 8.44
CA VAL A 23 3.21 -1.49 8.72
C VAL A 23 4.66 -1.33 8.29
N ASP A 24 5.62 -1.53 9.19
CA ASP A 24 7.06 -1.52 8.90
C ASP A 24 7.79 -2.47 9.86
N ASP A 25 8.77 -3.21 9.35
CA ASP A 25 9.57 -4.15 10.13
C ASP A 25 10.63 -3.45 11.03
N ARG A 26 10.88 -2.17 10.78
CA ARG A 26 11.92 -1.39 11.46
C ARG A 26 11.33 -0.53 12.57
N PRO A 27 11.71 -0.72 13.84
CA PRO A 27 11.19 0.03 14.97
C PRO A 27 11.35 1.55 14.83
N GLU A 28 12.48 2.00 14.26
CA GLU A 28 12.78 3.43 14.04
C GLU A 28 11.80 4.13 13.10
N PHE A 29 11.09 3.38 12.23
CA PHE A 29 10.04 3.89 11.34
C PHE A 29 8.62 3.66 11.87
N ARG A 30 8.48 3.12 13.07
CA ARG A 30 7.19 2.94 13.78
C ARG A 30 7.05 3.86 14.98
N ARG A 31 7.73 4.99 14.99
CA ARG A 31 7.63 5.98 16.06
C ARG A 31 6.44 6.89 15.83
N PRO A 32 5.56 7.09 16.84
CA PRO A 32 4.35 7.92 16.70
C PRO A 32 4.62 9.35 16.25
N GLU A 33 5.78 9.92 16.60
CA GLU A 33 6.20 11.28 16.26
C GLU A 33 6.37 11.51 14.76
N LEU A 34 6.55 10.43 13.99
CA LEU A 34 6.73 10.49 12.53
C LEU A 34 5.41 10.63 11.77
N PHE A 35 4.27 10.39 12.43
CA PHE A 35 2.98 10.26 11.81
C PHE A 35 1.93 11.20 12.43
N PRO A 36 0.85 11.52 11.71
CA PRO A 36 -0.29 12.20 12.29
C PRO A 36 -0.90 11.44 13.46
N SER A 37 -1.46 12.19 14.41
CA SER A 37 -2.26 11.61 15.49
C SER A 37 -3.37 10.70 14.95
N GLY A 38 -3.55 9.53 15.55
CA GLY A 38 -4.56 8.54 15.15
C GLY A 38 -4.10 7.52 14.09
N VAL A 39 -2.92 7.68 13.51
CA VAL A 39 -2.33 6.64 12.67
C VAL A 39 -1.93 5.46 13.55
N ARG A 40 -2.41 4.27 13.21
CA ARG A 40 -1.98 3.04 13.87
C ARG A 40 -0.66 2.56 13.27
N LEU A 41 0.24 2.12 14.15
CA LEU A 41 1.56 1.62 13.78
C LEU A 41 1.66 0.17 14.22
N THR A 42 2.06 -0.71 13.32
CA THR A 42 2.24 -2.12 13.66
C THR A 42 3.52 -2.68 13.07
N ASP A 43 4.05 -3.70 13.75
CA ASP A 43 5.11 -4.52 13.22
C ASP A 43 4.61 -5.35 12.04
N VAL A 44 5.54 -5.73 11.18
CA VAL A 44 5.35 -6.89 10.33
C VAL A 44 5.50 -8.08 11.25
N ASP A 45 4.43 -8.50 11.89
CA ASP A 45 4.43 -9.81 12.50
C ASP A 45 4.65 -10.81 11.37
N ARG A 46 5.55 -11.73 11.55
CA ARG A 46 6.29 -12.55 10.56
C ARG A 46 5.51 -13.03 9.33
N GLU A 47 4.20 -12.77 9.27
CA GLU A 47 3.30 -13.18 8.18
C GLU A 47 2.20 -12.17 7.84
N TYR A 48 2.28 -10.87 8.25
CA TYR A 48 1.15 -9.92 8.10
C TYR A 48 -0.15 -10.51 8.66
N GLY A 49 -0.08 -11.01 9.90
CA GLY A 49 -1.02 -11.96 10.46
C GLY A 49 -2.41 -11.44 10.78
N GLU A 50 -3.12 -12.20 11.61
CA GLU A 50 -4.53 -12.01 12.00
C GLU A 50 -4.85 -10.58 12.47
N ASP A 51 -3.91 -9.89 13.09
CA ASP A 51 -4.09 -8.51 13.57
C ASP A 51 -4.31 -7.51 12.44
N PHE A 52 -3.62 -7.67 11.30
CA PHE A 52 -3.85 -6.84 10.10
C PHE A 52 -5.24 -7.10 9.52
N LEU A 53 -5.59 -8.37 9.31
CA LEU A 53 -6.89 -8.75 8.76
C LEU A 53 -8.04 -8.35 9.69
N ALA A 54 -7.86 -8.49 11.01
CA ALA A 54 -8.84 -8.04 12.01
C ALA A 54 -9.02 -6.51 11.95
N ALA A 55 -7.93 -5.76 11.79
CA ALA A 55 -7.96 -4.30 11.74
C ALA A 55 -8.71 -3.74 10.52
N VAL A 56 -8.75 -4.49 9.40
CA VAL A 56 -9.36 -4.05 8.13
C VAL A 56 -10.71 -4.70 7.85
N ARG A 57 -11.15 -5.64 8.69
CA ARG A 57 -12.41 -6.35 8.51
C ARG A 57 -13.60 -5.40 8.48
N GLY A 58 -14.46 -5.54 7.47
CA GLY A 58 -15.67 -4.73 7.30
C GLY A 58 -15.42 -3.30 6.83
N ARG A 59 -14.20 -2.97 6.40
CA ARG A 59 -13.80 -1.64 5.90
C ARG A 59 -13.44 -1.68 4.44
N GLU A 60 -13.56 -0.54 3.76
CA GLU A 60 -12.89 -0.32 2.48
C GLU A 60 -11.40 -0.14 2.73
N LEU A 61 -10.60 -0.92 2.00
CA LEU A 61 -9.16 -0.98 2.18
C LEU A 61 -8.43 -0.45 0.94
N TYR A 62 -7.49 0.44 1.17
CA TYR A 62 -6.60 0.99 0.16
C TYR A 62 -5.16 0.69 0.59
N VAL A 63 -4.46 -0.14 -0.16
CA VAL A 63 -3.12 -0.63 0.20
C VAL A 63 -2.08 0.00 -0.71
N ALA A 64 -1.11 0.69 -0.12
CA ALA A 64 0.07 1.22 -0.80
C ALA A 64 1.33 0.53 -0.28
N VAL A 65 1.96 -0.29 -1.12
CA VAL A 65 3.22 -0.93 -0.82
C VAL A 65 4.35 0.01 -1.23
N VAL A 66 4.95 0.67 -0.24
CA VAL A 66 5.98 1.70 -0.39
C VAL A 66 7.23 1.34 0.41
N THR A 67 7.68 0.11 0.26
CA THR A 67 8.83 -0.40 1.02
C THR A 67 10.16 -0.12 0.31
N ARG A 68 11.26 -0.56 0.92
CA ARG A 68 12.62 -0.23 0.47
C ARG A 68 13.16 -1.11 -0.66
N CYS A 69 12.70 -2.37 -0.76
CA CYS A 69 13.26 -3.32 -1.70
C CYS A 69 12.21 -4.31 -2.20
N TRP A 70 12.53 -4.97 -3.31
CA TRP A 70 11.59 -5.88 -3.97
C TRP A 70 11.23 -7.11 -3.11
N GLU A 71 12.11 -7.56 -2.22
CA GLU A 71 11.86 -8.68 -1.31
C GLU A 71 10.75 -8.34 -0.32
N THR A 72 10.85 -7.18 0.32
CA THR A 72 9.81 -6.71 1.26
C THR A 72 8.52 -6.34 0.54
N ASP A 73 8.58 -5.81 -0.68
CA ASP A 73 7.41 -5.56 -1.51
C ASP A 73 6.69 -6.87 -1.86
N THR A 74 7.44 -7.90 -2.27
CA THR A 74 6.89 -9.22 -2.58
C THR A 74 6.21 -9.84 -1.37
N ALA A 75 6.85 -9.78 -0.20
CA ALA A 75 6.29 -10.30 1.04
C ALA A 75 4.98 -9.58 1.43
N ALA A 76 4.96 -8.26 1.31
CA ALA A 76 3.78 -7.44 1.60
C ALA A 76 2.61 -7.77 0.65
N LEU A 77 2.89 -7.84 -0.65
CA LEU A 77 1.86 -8.20 -1.65
C LEU A 77 1.38 -9.64 -1.46
N ALA A 78 2.27 -10.59 -1.23
CA ALA A 78 1.92 -11.99 -0.99
C ALA A 78 0.97 -12.13 0.23
N ALA A 79 1.20 -11.36 1.28
CA ALA A 79 0.35 -11.34 2.45
C ALA A 79 -1.08 -10.87 2.13
N VAL A 80 -1.22 -9.79 1.35
CA VAL A 80 -2.53 -9.29 0.90
C VAL A 80 -3.21 -10.27 -0.05
N LEU A 81 -2.44 -10.88 -0.96
CA LEU A 81 -2.97 -11.80 -1.98
C LEU A 81 -3.37 -13.16 -1.43
N ARG A 82 -2.74 -13.62 -0.35
CA ARG A 82 -3.03 -14.91 0.28
C ARG A 82 -4.44 -14.99 0.83
N ASP A 83 -4.95 -13.88 1.35
CA ASP A 83 -6.29 -13.77 1.91
C ASP A 83 -6.87 -12.40 1.55
N LEU A 84 -7.23 -12.24 0.27
CA LEU A 84 -7.73 -10.98 -0.28
C LEU A 84 -8.88 -10.43 0.55
N PRO A 85 -8.70 -9.27 1.21
CA PRO A 85 -9.76 -8.66 1.99
C PRO A 85 -10.96 -8.31 1.08
N PRO A 86 -12.19 -8.66 1.46
CA PRO A 86 -13.39 -8.36 0.64
C PRO A 86 -13.58 -6.87 0.35
N GLY A 87 -13.07 -6.01 1.23
CA GLY A 87 -13.13 -4.55 1.09
C GLY A 87 -11.95 -3.93 0.33
N LEU A 88 -11.07 -4.72 -0.30
CA LEU A 88 -9.92 -4.18 -1.03
C LEU A 88 -10.37 -3.41 -2.26
N ARG A 89 -10.16 -2.08 -2.26
CA ARG A 89 -10.52 -1.16 -3.34
C ARG A 89 -9.33 -0.74 -4.18
N TYR A 90 -8.14 -0.77 -3.58
CA TYR A 90 -6.91 -0.32 -4.22
C TYR A 90 -5.72 -1.13 -3.72
N LEU A 91 -4.88 -1.55 -4.64
CA LEU A 91 -3.61 -2.18 -4.34
C LEU A 91 -2.54 -1.57 -5.24
N GLY A 92 -1.56 -0.89 -4.64
CA GLY A 92 -0.52 -0.20 -5.37
C GLY A 92 0.88 -0.61 -4.92
N LEU A 93 1.83 -0.61 -5.86
CA LEU A 93 3.23 -0.94 -5.64
C LEU A 93 4.13 0.18 -6.14
N MET A 94 4.92 0.75 -5.23
CA MET A 94 5.92 1.76 -5.55
C MET A 94 7.19 1.12 -6.12
N GLY A 95 7.64 1.62 -7.26
CA GLY A 95 8.93 1.22 -7.82
C GLY A 95 9.04 1.49 -9.30
N SER A 96 10.29 1.40 -9.79
CA SER A 96 10.54 1.44 -11.23
C SER A 96 9.87 0.27 -11.94
N ARG A 97 9.65 0.40 -13.24
CA ARG A 97 9.12 -0.70 -14.09
C ARG A 97 9.92 -1.99 -13.93
N ARG A 98 11.25 -1.88 -13.79
CA ARG A 98 12.14 -3.04 -13.57
C ARG A 98 11.86 -3.71 -12.23
N LYS A 99 11.71 -2.94 -11.15
CA LYS A 99 11.37 -3.48 -9.82
C LYS A 99 9.98 -4.13 -9.83
N VAL A 100 9.00 -3.50 -10.45
CA VAL A 100 7.65 -4.04 -10.60
C VAL A 100 7.66 -5.38 -11.34
N ALA A 101 8.39 -5.47 -12.45
CA ALA A 101 8.53 -6.73 -13.20
C ALA A 101 9.12 -7.84 -12.32
N ARG A 102 10.18 -7.54 -11.57
CA ARG A 102 10.79 -8.49 -10.65
C ARG A 102 9.83 -9.00 -9.58
N VAL A 103 9.07 -8.09 -8.97
CA VAL A 103 8.06 -8.47 -7.96
C VAL A 103 6.98 -9.36 -8.56
N ARG A 104 6.51 -9.06 -9.78
CA ARG A 104 5.51 -9.89 -10.48
C ARG A 104 6.03 -11.30 -10.78
N GLU A 105 7.28 -11.41 -11.26
CA GLU A 105 7.93 -12.69 -11.50
C GLU A 105 8.02 -13.53 -10.23
N GLU A 106 8.42 -12.90 -9.12
CA GLU A 106 8.57 -13.59 -7.84
C GLU A 106 7.23 -14.05 -7.27
N LEU A 107 6.18 -13.21 -7.36
CA LEU A 107 4.83 -13.60 -6.95
C LEU A 107 4.29 -14.76 -7.79
N ALA A 108 4.51 -14.74 -9.09
CA ALA A 108 4.14 -15.85 -9.97
C ALA A 108 4.88 -17.15 -9.62
N ALA A 109 6.20 -17.07 -9.31
CA ALA A 109 6.98 -18.20 -8.85
C ALA A 109 6.49 -18.79 -7.53
N GLN A 110 5.88 -17.96 -6.66
CA GLN A 110 5.23 -18.38 -5.43
C GLN A 110 3.79 -18.90 -5.63
N GLY A 111 3.29 -18.92 -6.86
CA GLY A 111 1.99 -19.46 -7.22
C GLY A 111 0.82 -18.45 -7.15
N PHE A 112 1.10 -17.15 -7.01
CA PHE A 112 0.05 -16.12 -7.04
C PHE A 112 -0.36 -15.78 -8.48
N ASP A 113 -1.67 -15.85 -8.73
CA ASP A 113 -2.26 -15.37 -9.99
C ASP A 113 -2.74 -13.92 -9.82
N LEU A 114 -2.16 -13.03 -10.62
CA LEU A 114 -2.50 -11.60 -10.62
C LEU A 114 -3.49 -11.22 -11.74
N SER A 115 -3.98 -12.17 -12.54
CA SER A 115 -4.81 -11.88 -13.71
C SER A 115 -6.14 -11.21 -13.38
N GLY A 116 -6.72 -11.51 -12.21
CA GLY A 116 -7.96 -10.91 -11.72
C GLY A 116 -7.77 -9.72 -10.77
N ILE A 117 -6.53 -9.21 -10.62
CA ILE A 117 -6.21 -8.19 -9.63
C ILE A 117 -5.68 -6.94 -10.32
N ARG A 118 -6.38 -5.81 -10.11
CA ARG A 118 -5.90 -4.51 -10.55
C ARG A 118 -4.77 -4.04 -9.62
N LEU A 119 -3.53 -4.30 -10.02
CA LEU A 119 -2.33 -3.80 -9.34
C LEU A 119 -1.87 -2.50 -10.02
N HIS A 120 -1.94 -1.39 -9.29
CA HIS A 120 -1.42 -0.08 -9.70
C HIS A 120 0.10 -0.06 -9.51
N ALA A 121 0.84 -0.31 -10.59
CA ALA A 121 2.31 -0.46 -10.53
C ALA A 121 2.96 -0.04 -11.85
N PRO A 122 3.78 1.00 -11.85
CA PRO A 122 4.13 1.88 -10.71
C PRO A 122 2.92 2.60 -10.11
N ILE A 123 2.94 2.76 -8.77
CA ILE A 123 1.87 3.41 -7.99
C ILE A 123 1.77 4.91 -8.31
N GLY A 124 0.56 5.45 -8.29
CA GLY A 124 0.30 6.88 -8.40
C GLY A 124 0.06 7.39 -9.82
N LEU A 125 -0.60 8.52 -9.93
CA LEU A 125 -0.81 9.19 -11.20
C LEU A 125 0.53 9.70 -11.78
N PRO A 126 0.73 9.65 -13.11
CA PRO A 126 1.98 10.09 -13.74
C PRO A 126 2.06 11.62 -13.86
N ILE A 127 2.02 12.32 -12.74
CA ILE A 127 2.05 13.79 -12.68
C ILE A 127 3.46 14.37 -12.61
N GLY A 128 4.48 13.52 -12.54
CA GLY A 128 5.87 13.93 -12.30
C GLY A 128 6.15 14.08 -10.80
N GLY A 129 7.37 14.56 -10.49
CA GLY A 129 7.83 14.72 -9.12
C GLY A 129 8.61 13.51 -8.60
N ASP A 130 9.54 13.78 -7.70
CA ASP A 130 10.45 12.78 -7.13
C ASP A 130 10.63 12.94 -5.62
N SER A 131 10.15 14.02 -5.03
CA SER A 131 10.16 14.19 -3.58
C SER A 131 9.13 13.27 -2.92
N PRO A 132 9.36 12.84 -1.67
CA PRO A 132 8.40 12.01 -0.93
C PRO A 132 6.99 12.60 -0.87
N GLY A 133 6.87 13.93 -0.76
CA GLY A 133 5.58 14.63 -0.74
C GLY A 133 4.86 14.58 -2.08
N GLU A 134 5.56 14.83 -3.18
CA GLU A 134 5.00 14.77 -4.53
C GLU A 134 4.56 13.36 -4.90
N ILE A 135 5.38 12.35 -4.56
CA ILE A 135 5.03 10.94 -4.72
C ILE A 135 3.77 10.61 -3.92
N ALA A 136 3.70 11.02 -2.66
CA ALA A 136 2.54 10.80 -1.81
C ALA A 136 1.26 11.42 -2.35
N ILE A 137 1.34 12.64 -2.92
CA ILE A 137 0.21 13.31 -3.55
C ILE A 137 -0.25 12.55 -4.79
N SER A 138 0.68 12.08 -5.62
CA SER A 138 0.35 11.30 -6.82
C SER A 138 -0.36 9.98 -6.46
N ILE A 139 0.10 9.30 -5.41
CA ILE A 139 -0.52 8.08 -4.89
C ILE A 139 -1.92 8.38 -4.35
N LEU A 140 -2.05 9.39 -3.51
CA LEU A 140 -3.35 9.74 -2.93
C LEU A 140 -4.37 10.17 -3.97
N ALA A 141 -3.94 10.91 -4.99
CA ALA A 141 -4.81 11.29 -6.09
C ALA A 141 -5.36 10.08 -6.86
N GLU A 142 -4.53 9.06 -7.13
CA GLU A 142 -4.96 7.81 -7.75
C GLU A 142 -5.91 7.02 -6.82
N VAL A 143 -5.62 6.93 -5.53
CA VAL A 143 -6.49 6.30 -4.52
C VAL A 143 -7.85 6.98 -4.48
N ILE A 144 -7.90 8.32 -4.45
CA ILE A 144 -9.15 9.07 -4.46
C ILE A 144 -9.91 8.82 -5.78
N GLY A 145 -9.21 8.81 -6.91
CA GLY A 145 -9.82 8.48 -8.21
C GLY A 145 -10.53 7.12 -8.17
N THR A 146 -9.83 6.10 -7.69
CA THR A 146 -10.40 4.74 -7.54
C THR A 146 -11.61 4.71 -6.61
N ARG A 147 -11.63 5.52 -5.55
CA ARG A 147 -12.75 5.60 -4.63
C ARG A 147 -14.05 6.06 -5.30
N TYR A 148 -13.94 6.93 -6.31
CA TYR A 148 -15.07 7.51 -7.04
C TYR A 148 -15.29 6.91 -8.43
N GLU A 149 -14.47 5.94 -8.85
CA GLU A 149 -14.78 5.15 -10.04
C GLU A 149 -16.13 4.47 -9.83
N LYS A 150 -17.12 4.80 -10.68
CA LYS A 150 -18.37 4.05 -10.73
C LYS A 150 -18.02 2.64 -11.19
N ALA A 151 -18.63 1.62 -10.58
CA ALA A 151 -18.69 0.33 -11.23
C ALA A 151 -19.26 0.58 -12.64
N GLU A 152 -18.53 0.20 -13.68
CA GLU A 152 -19.11 0.23 -15.03
C GLU A 152 -20.32 -0.69 -14.95
N ASP A 153 -21.49 -0.09 -15.14
CA ASP A 153 -22.74 -0.84 -15.24
C ASP A 153 -22.60 -1.75 -16.46
N ASP A 154 -22.50 -3.05 -16.21
CA ASP A 154 -22.62 -4.10 -17.21
C ASP A 154 -24.04 -4.12 -17.83
#